data_22ba9481df0f710a2df842fae5d45e6e
#
_entry.id   22ba9481df0f710a2df842fae5d45e6e
#
_cell.length_a   1.000
_cell.length_b   1.000
_cell.length_c   1.000
_cell.angle_alpha   90.00
_cell.angle_beta   90.00
_cell.angle_gamma   90.00
#
_symmetry.space_group_name_H-M   'P 1'
#
loop_
_entity.id
_entity.type
_entity.pdbx_description
1 polymer ?
#
loop_
_entity_poly.entity_id
_entity_poly.type
_entity_poly.pdbx_seq_one_letter_code
_entity_poly.pdbx_strand_id
1 'polypeptide(L)'
;MSHIKTLPLLDGTKVIVIDEDIEAAYAIALIAGWIHVWKEKNSDYSIDLLSFSDPKSWYDNEPLTPTKVTIHDYYSVQPTEDAEKKDSENLDHVLKNIKMKPQNTVVVNCLGSLILYVGLGKTIRFIEKLSKQVSQLICIYRRDFMQTEVPAIETFGTTYVKLEKFTGNSSTNNIIYIAQLIHRKSGGSVICQTEIIKQDIEFYQITAEKVTVPTNVCKTETEPIKVETSFRIEMSAQEMEQRDKTPLPYTLNATNTSKIFYQPEDVDDIDEEDPDDDLCI
;
A
#
# COMPACT_ATOMS: atom_id res chain seq x y z
N MET A 1 3.82 -11.80 19.84
CA MET A 1 2.71 -12.20 18.95
C MET A 1 3.22 -12.15 17.51
N SER A 2 2.83 -13.09 16.68
CA SER A 2 3.09 -13.04 15.24
C SER A 2 2.13 -12.05 14.60
N HIS A 3 2.67 -11.07 13.85
CA HIS A 3 1.84 -10.11 13.12
C HIS A 3 1.38 -10.67 11.78
N ILE A 4 2.18 -11.51 11.11
CA ILE A 4 1.82 -12.10 9.81
C ILE A 4 0.59 -12.98 9.92
N LYS A 5 0.51 -13.85 10.93
CA LYS A 5 -0.62 -14.77 11.13
C LYS A 5 -1.95 -14.02 11.25
N THR A 6 -1.97 -12.90 11.99
CA THR A 6 -3.19 -12.12 12.27
C THR A 6 -3.29 -10.84 11.46
N LEU A 7 -2.43 -10.69 10.46
CA LEU A 7 -2.31 -9.46 9.67
C LEU A 7 -3.65 -8.93 9.13
N PRO A 8 -4.52 -9.76 8.53
CA PRO A 8 -5.80 -9.27 8.00
C PRO A 8 -6.75 -8.70 9.05
N LEU A 9 -6.48 -8.95 10.33
CA LEU A 9 -7.31 -8.48 11.44
C LEU A 9 -6.74 -7.24 12.15
N LEU A 10 -5.54 -6.80 11.76
CA LEU A 10 -4.93 -5.61 12.35
C LEU A 10 -5.66 -4.35 11.85
N ASP A 11 -5.85 -3.41 12.77
CA ASP A 11 -6.45 -2.13 12.42
C ASP A 11 -5.60 -1.37 11.40
N GLY A 12 -6.26 -0.81 10.39
CA GLY A 12 -5.60 -0.08 9.32
C GLY A 12 -5.08 -0.93 8.15
N THR A 13 -5.22 -2.25 8.18
CA THR A 13 -4.84 -3.15 7.06
C THR A 13 -5.90 -3.16 5.97
N LYS A 14 -6.17 -2.00 5.38
CA LYS A 14 -7.17 -1.90 4.31
C LYS A 14 -6.66 -2.42 2.96
N VAL A 15 -5.42 -2.08 2.63
CA VAL A 15 -4.76 -2.53 1.39
C VAL A 15 -3.47 -3.24 1.78
N ILE A 16 -3.39 -4.51 1.44
CA ILE A 16 -2.23 -5.37 1.68
C ILE A 16 -1.60 -5.69 0.32
N VAL A 17 -0.34 -5.37 0.15
CA VAL A 17 0.45 -5.80 -1.02
C VAL A 17 1.35 -6.95 -0.59
N ILE A 18 1.23 -8.09 -1.27
CA ILE A 18 2.11 -9.25 -1.10
C ILE A 18 3.05 -9.27 -2.30
N ASP A 19 4.33 -9.08 -2.04
CA ASP A 19 5.39 -9.09 -3.05
C ASP A 19 6.09 -10.45 -3.02
N GLU A 20 5.89 -11.22 -4.07
CA GLU A 20 6.50 -12.53 -4.25
C GLU A 20 7.81 -12.41 -5.03
N ASP A 21 8.90 -12.88 -4.42
CA ASP A 21 10.15 -13.04 -5.14
C ASP A 21 10.04 -14.17 -6.19
N ILE A 22 10.93 -14.19 -7.17
CA ILE A 22 10.88 -15.10 -8.34
C ILE A 22 10.74 -16.57 -7.94
N GLU A 23 11.37 -16.99 -6.84
CA GLU A 23 11.33 -18.37 -6.34
C GLU A 23 10.39 -18.56 -5.12
N ALA A 24 9.55 -17.58 -4.82
CA ALA A 24 8.77 -17.53 -3.58
C ALA A 24 7.27 -17.34 -3.81
N ALA A 25 6.67 -18.21 -4.65
CA ALA A 25 5.23 -18.20 -4.97
C ALA A 25 4.37 -18.74 -3.80
N TYR A 26 4.37 -18.02 -2.66
CA TYR A 26 3.70 -18.46 -1.43
C TYR A 26 2.47 -17.62 -1.05
N ALA A 27 2.12 -16.60 -1.84
CA ALA A 27 1.01 -15.68 -1.49
C ALA A 27 -0.32 -16.41 -1.36
N ILE A 28 -0.62 -17.34 -2.25
CA ILE A 28 -1.87 -18.11 -2.21
C ILE A 28 -1.91 -19.01 -0.95
N ALA A 29 -0.79 -19.65 -0.59
CA ALA A 29 -0.68 -20.43 0.64
C ALA A 29 -0.88 -19.55 1.88
N LEU A 30 -0.29 -18.34 1.91
CA LEU A 30 -0.45 -17.39 2.99
C LEU A 30 -1.92 -16.94 3.12
N ILE A 31 -2.58 -16.63 2.01
CA ILE A 31 -4.00 -16.24 1.98
C ILE A 31 -4.87 -17.41 2.46
N ALA A 32 -4.58 -18.65 2.05
CA ALA A 32 -5.28 -19.82 2.55
C ALA A 32 -5.19 -19.93 4.07
N GLY A 33 -4.02 -19.68 4.64
CA GLY A 33 -3.84 -19.62 6.09
C GLY A 33 -4.64 -18.51 6.76
N TRP A 34 -4.78 -17.36 6.12
CA TRP A 34 -5.62 -16.25 6.62
C TRP A 34 -7.12 -16.55 6.55
N ILE A 35 -7.55 -17.40 5.64
CA ILE A 35 -8.96 -17.84 5.56
C ILE A 35 -9.40 -18.50 6.86
N HIS A 36 -8.54 -19.30 7.48
CA HIS A 36 -8.85 -19.90 8.78
C HIS A 36 -9.08 -18.84 9.85
N VAL A 37 -8.26 -17.80 9.86
CA VAL A 37 -8.36 -16.69 10.80
C VAL A 37 -9.64 -15.86 10.59
N TRP A 38 -10.02 -15.59 9.34
CA TRP A 38 -11.30 -14.94 9.03
C TRP A 38 -12.48 -15.79 9.45
N LYS A 39 -12.44 -17.10 9.17
CA LYS A 39 -13.51 -18.04 9.52
C LYS A 39 -13.75 -18.13 11.02
N GLU A 40 -12.68 -18.11 11.81
CA GLU A 40 -12.79 -18.10 13.27
C GLU A 40 -13.41 -16.81 13.81
N LYS A 41 -13.06 -15.66 13.20
CA LYS A 41 -13.55 -14.35 13.66
C LYS A 41 -14.97 -14.05 13.17
N ASN A 42 -15.32 -14.49 11.98
CA ASN A 42 -16.58 -14.15 11.33
C ASN A 42 -17.07 -15.24 10.39
N SER A 43 -18.24 -15.77 10.67
CA SER A 43 -18.89 -16.79 9.83
C SER A 43 -19.32 -16.26 8.44
N ASP A 44 -19.52 -14.94 8.31
CA ASP A 44 -20.06 -14.32 7.11
C ASP A 44 -19.03 -13.68 6.19
N TYR A 45 -17.73 -13.99 6.41
CA TYR A 45 -16.68 -13.54 5.50
C TYR A 45 -16.95 -14.04 4.07
N SER A 46 -16.61 -13.24 3.07
CA SER A 46 -16.60 -13.62 1.66
C SER A 46 -15.34 -13.10 1.00
N ILE A 47 -14.82 -13.88 0.06
CA ILE A 47 -13.62 -13.54 -0.68
C ILE A 47 -13.95 -13.58 -2.17
N ASP A 48 -13.63 -12.49 -2.87
CA ASP A 48 -13.67 -12.44 -4.33
C ASP A 48 -12.23 -12.44 -4.86
N LEU A 49 -11.83 -13.50 -5.57
CA LEU A 49 -10.53 -13.61 -6.21
C LEU A 49 -10.67 -13.15 -7.68
N LEU A 50 -9.96 -12.08 -8.03
CA LEU A 50 -9.88 -11.56 -9.39
C LEU A 50 -8.64 -12.14 -10.06
N SER A 51 -8.83 -13.05 -10.99
CA SER A 51 -7.74 -13.70 -11.70
C SER A 51 -7.43 -13.00 -13.01
N PHE A 52 -6.22 -12.44 -13.11
CA PHE A 52 -5.69 -11.77 -14.31
C PHE A 52 -4.50 -12.48 -14.93
N SER A 53 -3.90 -13.47 -14.25
CA SER A 53 -2.73 -14.20 -14.73
C SER A 53 -2.98 -15.68 -14.97
N ASP A 54 -4.02 -16.23 -14.34
CA ASP A 54 -4.26 -17.67 -14.36
C ASP A 54 -5.73 -17.96 -14.63
N PRO A 55 -6.06 -19.04 -15.39
CA PRO A 55 -7.44 -19.43 -15.63
C PRO A 55 -8.10 -19.97 -14.34
N LYS A 56 -9.42 -19.87 -14.26
CA LYS A 56 -10.20 -20.36 -13.12
C LYS A 56 -9.89 -21.82 -12.76
N SER A 57 -9.67 -22.67 -13.76
CA SER A 57 -9.37 -24.10 -13.58
C SER A 57 -8.07 -24.35 -12.79
N TRP A 58 -7.16 -23.36 -12.75
CA TRP A 58 -5.95 -23.47 -11.94
C TRP A 58 -6.26 -23.57 -10.46
N TYR A 59 -7.33 -22.92 -10.02
CA TYR A 59 -7.74 -22.87 -8.60
C TYR A 59 -8.66 -24.03 -8.19
N ASP A 60 -9.07 -24.92 -9.10
CA ASP A 60 -10.00 -26.02 -8.77
C ASP A 60 -9.41 -27.05 -7.80
N ASN A 61 -8.07 -27.17 -7.75
CA ASN A 61 -7.35 -28.08 -6.84
C ASN A 61 -6.52 -27.32 -5.78
N GLU A 62 -6.66 -26.01 -5.71
CA GLU A 62 -5.89 -25.17 -4.81
C GLU A 62 -6.55 -25.07 -3.41
N PRO A 63 -5.78 -24.64 -2.39
CA PRO A 63 -6.24 -24.55 -1.01
C PRO A 63 -7.43 -23.61 -0.78
N LEU A 64 -7.85 -22.88 -1.78
CA LEU A 64 -8.96 -21.92 -1.69
C LEU A 64 -10.33 -22.54 -1.97
N THR A 65 -10.41 -23.74 -2.56
CA THR A 65 -11.65 -24.35 -3.09
C THR A 65 -12.72 -24.74 -2.06
N PRO A 66 -12.44 -25.16 -0.81
CA PRO A 66 -13.51 -25.51 0.12
C PRO A 66 -14.13 -24.32 0.84
N THR A 67 -13.80 -23.11 0.46
CA THR A 67 -14.14 -21.89 1.19
C THR A 67 -15.16 -21.03 0.46
N LYS A 68 -15.69 -19.99 1.12
CA LYS A 68 -16.58 -18.97 0.52
C LYS A 68 -15.79 -18.05 -0.43
N VAL A 69 -15.01 -18.62 -1.37
CA VAL A 69 -14.23 -17.89 -2.35
C VAL A 69 -14.98 -17.92 -3.70
N THR A 70 -15.23 -16.74 -4.25
CA THR A 70 -15.78 -16.58 -5.60
C THR A 70 -14.64 -16.19 -6.53
N ILE A 71 -14.37 -17.01 -7.56
CA ILE A 71 -13.32 -16.73 -8.53
C ILE A 71 -13.91 -16.05 -9.75
N HIS A 72 -13.43 -14.86 -10.05
CA HIS A 72 -13.74 -14.08 -11.25
C HIS A 72 -12.59 -14.22 -12.23
N ASP A 73 -12.80 -14.95 -13.31
CA ASP A 73 -11.80 -15.20 -14.34
C ASP A 73 -11.80 -14.06 -15.37
N TYR A 74 -10.75 -13.25 -15.35
CA TYR A 74 -10.48 -12.19 -16.33
C TYR A 74 -9.30 -12.54 -17.23
N TYR A 75 -8.69 -13.70 -17.03
CA TYR A 75 -7.59 -14.20 -17.84
C TYR A 75 -8.09 -14.90 -19.09
N SER A 76 -9.14 -15.74 -18.95
CA SER A 76 -9.71 -16.50 -20.06
C SER A 76 -10.61 -15.59 -20.89
N VAL A 77 -10.10 -15.16 -22.05
CA VAL A 77 -10.89 -14.37 -23.00
C VAL A 77 -11.94 -15.27 -23.61
N GLN A 78 -13.21 -15.08 -23.26
CA GLN A 78 -14.32 -15.64 -24.03
C GLN A 78 -14.51 -14.76 -25.27
N PRO A 79 -14.44 -15.31 -26.49
CA PRO A 79 -14.75 -14.57 -27.69
C PRO A 79 -16.26 -14.29 -27.71
N THR A 80 -16.67 -13.19 -27.10
CA THR A 80 -18.02 -12.63 -27.27
C THR A 80 -17.94 -11.66 -28.43
N GLU A 81 -18.81 -11.89 -29.44
CA GLU A 81 -18.84 -11.11 -30.68
C GLU A 81 -19.15 -9.60 -30.48
N ASP A 82 -19.56 -9.20 -29.27
CA ASP A 82 -20.05 -7.85 -28.94
C ASP A 82 -19.17 -7.07 -27.92
N ALA A 83 -17.94 -7.49 -27.67
CA ALA A 83 -17.08 -6.74 -26.77
C ALA A 83 -16.67 -5.40 -27.42
N GLU A 84 -17.44 -4.36 -27.15
CA GLU A 84 -17.03 -2.99 -27.44
C GLU A 84 -15.65 -2.75 -26.85
N LYS A 85 -14.65 -2.63 -27.71
CA LYS A 85 -13.21 -2.54 -27.38
C LYS A 85 -12.83 -1.44 -26.37
N LYS A 86 -13.75 -0.54 -26.03
CA LYS A 86 -13.50 0.60 -25.13
C LYS A 86 -13.57 0.27 -23.64
N ASP A 87 -14.33 -0.75 -23.23
CA ASP A 87 -14.51 -1.05 -21.80
C ASP A 87 -13.40 -1.94 -21.21
N SER A 88 -12.67 -2.71 -22.03
CA SER A 88 -11.62 -3.61 -21.56
C SER A 88 -10.39 -2.86 -21.02
N GLU A 89 -10.11 -1.66 -21.55
CA GLU A 89 -8.93 -0.90 -21.15
C GLU A 89 -9.06 -0.20 -19.79
N ASN A 90 -10.29 0.07 -19.30
CA ASN A 90 -10.51 0.86 -18.09
C ASN A 90 -10.82 0.05 -16.84
N LEU A 91 -10.99 -1.27 -16.95
CA LEU A 91 -11.36 -2.18 -15.86
C LEU A 91 -12.64 -1.78 -15.10
N ASP A 92 -13.44 -0.85 -15.64
CA ASP A 92 -14.69 -0.40 -15.00
C ASP A 92 -15.74 -1.52 -14.95
N HIS A 93 -15.72 -2.45 -15.91
CA HIS A 93 -16.56 -3.65 -15.91
C HIS A 93 -16.25 -4.56 -14.70
N VAL A 94 -14.97 -4.67 -14.30
CA VAL A 94 -14.54 -5.43 -13.12
C VAL A 94 -15.13 -4.82 -11.87
N LEU A 95 -15.06 -3.48 -11.73
CA LEU A 95 -15.62 -2.77 -10.59
C LEU A 95 -17.15 -2.93 -10.47
N LYS A 96 -17.85 -2.98 -11.60
CA LYS A 96 -19.31 -3.18 -11.63
C LYS A 96 -19.72 -4.61 -11.23
N ASN A 97 -18.89 -5.60 -11.52
CA ASN A 97 -19.19 -7.01 -11.25
C ASN A 97 -18.98 -7.40 -9.78
N ILE A 98 -18.18 -6.62 -9.05
CA ILE A 98 -17.90 -6.89 -7.63
C ILE A 98 -19.10 -6.41 -6.81
N LYS A 99 -19.81 -7.36 -6.19
CA LYS A 99 -20.91 -7.03 -5.27
C LYS A 99 -20.35 -6.46 -3.99
N MET A 100 -20.71 -5.22 -3.69
CA MET A 100 -20.38 -4.61 -2.40
C MET A 100 -21.05 -5.37 -1.27
N LYS A 101 -20.26 -6.03 -0.43
CA LYS A 101 -20.72 -6.63 0.83
C LYS A 101 -19.94 -5.99 1.98
N PRO A 102 -20.55 -5.79 3.16
CA PRO A 102 -19.92 -5.10 4.28
C PRO A 102 -18.61 -5.72 4.77
N GLN A 103 -18.37 -7.00 4.46
CA GLN A 103 -17.22 -7.76 4.94
C GLN A 103 -16.54 -8.53 3.81
N ASN A 104 -16.47 -7.92 2.64
CA ASN A 104 -15.87 -8.52 1.47
C ASN A 104 -14.36 -8.24 1.42
N THR A 105 -13.56 -9.30 1.31
CA THR A 105 -12.14 -9.22 0.98
C THR A 105 -11.97 -9.52 -0.50
N VAL A 106 -11.31 -8.64 -1.22
CA VAL A 106 -10.98 -8.84 -2.62
C VAL A 106 -9.50 -9.14 -2.76
N VAL A 107 -9.17 -10.17 -3.53
CA VAL A 107 -7.80 -10.57 -3.86
C VAL A 107 -7.57 -10.35 -5.35
N VAL A 108 -6.56 -9.57 -5.70
CA VAL A 108 -6.04 -9.41 -7.06
C VAL A 108 -4.84 -10.33 -7.20
N ASN A 109 -4.95 -11.37 -8.02
CA ASN A 109 -3.95 -12.45 -8.07
C ASN A 109 -2.61 -12.04 -8.70
N CYS A 110 -2.58 -11.01 -9.55
CA CYS A 110 -1.34 -10.56 -10.16
C CYS A 110 -1.40 -9.09 -10.60
N LEU A 111 -0.76 -8.22 -9.84
CA LEU A 111 -0.57 -6.81 -10.25
C LEU A 111 0.35 -6.66 -11.45
N GLY A 112 1.39 -7.51 -11.56
CA GLY A 112 2.33 -7.50 -12.68
C GLY A 112 1.61 -7.68 -14.00
N SER A 113 0.69 -8.65 -14.09
CA SER A 113 -0.12 -8.89 -15.28
C SER A 113 -1.01 -7.69 -15.63
N LEU A 114 -1.65 -7.06 -14.64
CA LEU A 114 -2.44 -5.84 -14.86
C LEU A 114 -1.59 -4.68 -15.38
N ILE A 115 -0.41 -4.47 -14.79
CA ILE A 115 0.51 -3.40 -15.21
C ILE A 115 0.97 -3.60 -16.65
N LEU A 116 1.27 -4.84 -17.04
CA LEU A 116 1.63 -5.18 -18.41
C LEU A 116 0.48 -4.95 -19.40
N TYR A 117 -0.75 -5.26 -18.99
CA TYR A 117 -1.92 -5.18 -19.86
C TYR A 117 -2.46 -3.75 -20.04
N VAL A 118 -2.69 -3.02 -18.93
CA VAL A 118 -3.33 -1.69 -18.97
C VAL A 118 -2.38 -0.54 -18.64
N GLY A 119 -1.18 -0.82 -18.18
CA GLY A 119 -0.18 0.16 -17.74
C GLY A 119 -0.31 0.54 -16.26
N LEU A 120 0.80 1.02 -15.68
CA LEU A 120 0.92 1.32 -14.26
C LEU A 120 -0.12 2.35 -13.78
N GLY A 121 -0.30 3.45 -14.51
CA GLY A 121 -1.21 4.52 -14.09
C GLY A 121 -2.67 4.09 -14.02
N LYS A 122 -3.15 3.28 -14.97
CA LYS A 122 -4.52 2.73 -14.95
C LYS A 122 -4.67 1.69 -13.84
N THR A 123 -3.66 0.85 -13.62
CA THR A 123 -3.65 -0.12 -12.51
C THR A 123 -3.77 0.58 -11.15
N ILE A 124 -3.00 1.64 -10.92
CA ILE A 124 -3.08 2.42 -9.67
C ILE A 124 -4.50 2.96 -9.45
N ARG A 125 -5.07 3.62 -10.45
CA ARG A 125 -6.44 4.16 -10.36
C ARG A 125 -7.49 3.08 -10.11
N PHE A 126 -7.35 1.92 -10.75
CA PHE A 126 -8.22 0.77 -10.51
C PHE A 126 -8.14 0.29 -9.06
N ILE A 127 -6.94 0.09 -8.52
CA ILE A 127 -6.73 -0.34 -7.13
C ILE A 127 -7.26 0.71 -6.14
N GLU A 128 -7.06 1.99 -6.39
CA GLU A 128 -7.62 3.07 -5.56
C GLU A 128 -9.15 3.06 -5.55
N LYS A 129 -9.79 2.93 -6.71
CA LYS A 129 -11.25 2.82 -6.81
C LYS A 129 -11.74 1.55 -6.07
N LEU A 130 -11.10 0.41 -6.32
CA LEU A 130 -11.46 -0.86 -5.71
C LEU A 130 -11.30 -0.83 -4.19
N SER A 131 -10.22 -0.27 -3.68
CA SER A 131 -9.97 -0.15 -2.24
C SER A 131 -11.02 0.68 -1.50
N LYS A 132 -11.67 1.63 -2.17
CA LYS A 132 -12.78 2.43 -1.60
C LYS A 132 -14.09 1.63 -1.52
N GLN A 133 -14.26 0.63 -2.39
CA GLN A 133 -15.50 -0.15 -2.51
C GLN A 133 -15.53 -1.38 -1.61
N VAL A 134 -14.37 -1.91 -1.20
CA VAL A 134 -14.24 -3.15 -0.45
C VAL A 134 -13.75 -2.91 0.97
N SER A 135 -14.03 -3.85 1.87
CA SER A 135 -13.57 -3.77 3.27
C SER A 135 -12.06 -3.95 3.36
N GLN A 136 -11.53 -4.92 2.60
CA GLN A 136 -10.11 -5.22 2.54
C GLN A 136 -9.73 -5.63 1.12
N LEU A 137 -8.58 -5.16 0.68
CA LEU A 137 -8.01 -5.47 -0.63
C LEU A 137 -6.62 -6.10 -0.44
N ILE A 138 -6.39 -7.24 -1.07
CA ILE A 138 -5.11 -7.92 -1.11
C ILE A 138 -4.64 -7.94 -2.56
N CYS A 139 -3.45 -7.43 -2.81
CA CYS A 139 -2.85 -7.40 -4.13
C CYS A 139 -1.58 -8.23 -4.13
N ILE A 140 -1.49 -9.22 -5.01
CA ILE A 140 -0.27 -10.02 -5.18
C ILE A 140 0.54 -9.40 -6.31
N TYR A 141 1.79 -9.05 -6.02
CA TYR A 141 2.76 -8.61 -7.00
C TYR A 141 3.77 -9.74 -7.24
N ARG A 142 3.77 -10.29 -8.44
CA ARG A 142 4.63 -11.42 -8.81
C ARG A 142 5.79 -10.89 -9.64
N ARG A 143 7.01 -11.08 -9.18
CA ARG A 143 8.24 -10.59 -9.83
C ARG A 143 8.63 -11.40 -11.08
N ASP A 144 8.07 -12.60 -11.24
CA ASP A 144 8.28 -13.44 -12.44
C ASP A 144 7.65 -12.85 -13.72
N PHE A 145 6.65 -11.96 -13.58
CA PHE A 145 6.01 -11.27 -14.70
C PHE A 145 6.70 -9.98 -15.12
N MET A 146 7.55 -9.39 -14.26
CA MET A 146 8.15 -8.08 -14.51
C MET A 146 9.66 -8.17 -14.35
N GLN A 147 10.40 -7.94 -15.44
CA GLN A 147 11.86 -7.87 -15.41
C GLN A 147 12.39 -6.60 -14.72
N THR A 148 11.57 -5.55 -14.70
CA THR A 148 11.92 -4.28 -14.06
C THR A 148 11.07 -4.09 -12.81
N GLU A 149 11.70 -3.62 -11.74
CA GLU A 149 10.98 -3.30 -10.51
C GLU A 149 9.95 -2.18 -10.75
N VAL A 150 8.75 -2.37 -10.23
CA VAL A 150 7.75 -1.32 -10.20
C VAL A 150 8.16 -0.31 -9.14
N PRO A 151 8.39 0.96 -9.51
CA PRO A 151 8.78 1.97 -8.54
C PRO A 151 7.78 2.08 -7.40
N ALA A 152 8.28 2.10 -6.18
CA ALA A 152 7.49 2.34 -4.97
C ALA A 152 6.34 1.34 -4.72
N ILE A 153 6.45 0.08 -5.20
CA ILE A 153 5.45 -0.98 -4.93
C ILE A 153 5.18 -1.13 -3.42
N GLU A 154 6.19 -0.92 -2.59
CA GLU A 154 6.10 -0.95 -1.13
C GLU A 154 5.15 0.10 -0.54
N THR A 155 4.89 1.17 -1.27
CA THR A 155 4.02 2.28 -0.83
C THR A 155 2.61 2.19 -1.38
N PHE A 156 2.33 1.19 -2.22
CA PHE A 156 1.05 1.02 -2.91
C PHE A 156 -0.12 0.75 -1.95
N GLY A 157 0.18 0.18 -0.79
CA GLY A 157 -0.80 -0.10 0.26
C GLY A 157 -0.36 0.40 1.64
N THR A 158 -1.28 0.31 2.61
CA THR A 158 -0.96 0.57 4.02
C THR A 158 -0.05 -0.50 4.59
N THR A 159 -0.08 -1.68 4.01
CA THR A 159 0.64 -2.86 4.46
C THR A 159 1.33 -3.53 3.29
N TYR A 160 2.60 -3.81 3.46
CA TYR A 160 3.44 -4.50 2.50
C TYR A 160 4.05 -5.75 3.14
N VAL A 161 3.99 -6.87 2.44
CA VAL A 161 4.56 -8.16 2.86
C VAL A 161 5.43 -8.68 1.73
N LYS A 162 6.73 -8.76 1.95
CA LYS A 162 7.65 -9.40 1.01
C LYS A 162 7.82 -10.86 1.39
N LEU A 163 7.66 -11.76 0.43
CA LEU A 163 7.87 -13.19 0.60
C LEU A 163 9.16 -13.61 -0.07
N GLU A 164 9.99 -14.32 0.67
CA GLU A 164 11.29 -14.82 0.22
C GLU A 164 11.41 -16.31 0.52
N LYS A 165 12.16 -17.02 -0.32
CA LYS A 165 12.45 -18.42 -0.12
C LYS A 165 13.30 -18.65 1.12
N PHE A 166 12.90 -19.60 1.95
CA PHE A 166 13.73 -20.04 3.09
C PHE A 166 14.84 -20.95 2.61
N THR A 167 16.10 -20.61 2.93
CA THR A 167 17.28 -21.38 2.50
C THR A 167 17.79 -22.40 3.53
N GLY A 168 17.08 -22.57 4.66
CA GLY A 168 17.43 -23.52 5.70
C GLY A 168 16.89 -24.93 5.44
N ASN A 169 17.12 -25.83 6.41
CA ASN A 169 16.61 -27.20 6.32
C ASN A 169 15.07 -27.19 6.36
N SER A 170 14.45 -27.70 5.31
CA SER A 170 13.00 -27.85 5.21
C SER A 170 12.58 -29.26 5.61
N SER A 171 11.51 -29.37 6.40
CA SER A 171 10.81 -30.64 6.61
C SER A 171 9.90 -30.93 5.40
N THR A 172 9.75 -32.19 5.04
CA THR A 172 9.01 -32.61 3.82
C THR A 172 7.51 -32.30 3.86
N ASN A 173 6.93 -32.01 5.03
CA ASN A 173 5.48 -31.79 5.18
C ASN A 173 5.06 -30.33 5.38
N ASN A 174 5.99 -29.38 5.33
CA ASN A 174 5.68 -27.97 5.57
C ASN A 174 6.22 -27.07 4.46
N ILE A 175 5.44 -26.09 4.10
CA ILE A 175 5.88 -24.95 3.30
C ILE A 175 6.57 -23.99 4.26
N ILE A 176 7.84 -23.66 4.02
CA ILE A 176 8.61 -22.75 4.87
C ILE A 176 9.14 -21.61 4.03
N TYR A 177 8.87 -20.37 4.47
CA TYR A 177 9.33 -19.15 3.78
C TYR A 177 9.56 -18.03 4.79
N ILE A 178 10.22 -16.98 4.32
CA ILE A 178 10.46 -15.75 5.09
C ILE A 178 9.42 -14.72 4.65
N ALA A 179 8.79 -14.06 5.62
CA ALA A 179 7.88 -12.95 5.40
C ALA A 179 8.38 -11.69 6.11
N GLN A 180 8.61 -10.64 5.34
CA GLN A 180 9.01 -9.32 5.84
C GLN A 180 7.78 -8.39 5.79
N LEU A 181 7.35 -7.92 6.95
CA LEU A 181 6.18 -7.05 7.11
C LEU A 181 6.61 -5.60 7.28
N ILE A 182 6.00 -4.72 6.51
CA ILE A 182 6.00 -3.27 6.74
C ILE A 182 4.53 -2.82 6.82
N HIS A 183 4.11 -2.38 7.98
CA HIS A 183 2.75 -1.88 8.19
C HIS A 183 2.77 -0.44 8.70
N ARG A 184 2.11 0.46 7.96
CA ARG A 184 2.02 1.89 8.26
C ARG A 184 0.68 2.18 8.94
N LYS A 185 0.74 2.52 10.23
CA LYS A 185 -0.44 2.89 10.99
C LYS A 185 -0.92 4.30 10.63
N SER A 186 -2.20 4.56 10.79
CA SER A 186 -2.80 5.88 10.58
C SER A 186 -2.15 7.00 11.40
N GLY A 187 -1.54 6.67 12.55
CA GLY A 187 -0.80 7.61 13.40
C GLY A 187 0.66 7.85 12.98
N GLY A 188 1.08 7.41 11.76
CA GLY A 188 2.43 7.62 11.22
C GLY A 188 3.49 6.64 11.73
N SER A 189 3.20 5.80 12.74
CA SER A 189 4.15 4.77 13.19
C SER A 189 4.21 3.61 12.20
N VAL A 190 5.40 3.04 12.01
CA VAL A 190 5.64 1.91 11.12
C VAL A 190 6.03 0.68 11.92
N ILE A 191 5.39 -0.44 11.65
CA ILE A 191 5.78 -1.75 12.18
C ILE A 191 6.60 -2.45 11.10
N CYS A 192 7.88 -2.76 11.41
CA CYS A 192 8.72 -3.60 10.57
C CYS A 192 9.02 -4.89 11.33
N GLN A 193 8.77 -6.03 10.71
CA GLN A 193 9.00 -7.32 11.33
C GLN A 193 9.32 -8.38 10.29
N THR A 194 10.30 -9.24 10.59
CA THR A 194 10.61 -10.42 9.78
C THR A 194 10.24 -11.68 10.55
N GLU A 195 9.51 -12.58 9.92
CA GLU A 195 9.09 -13.84 10.50
C GLU A 195 9.41 -14.99 9.54
N ILE A 196 9.82 -16.13 10.10
CA ILE A 196 9.83 -17.40 9.38
C ILE A 196 8.45 -18.01 9.53
N ILE A 197 7.80 -18.23 8.41
CA ILE A 197 6.48 -18.82 8.35
C ILE A 197 6.62 -20.29 8.02
N LYS A 198 5.91 -21.10 8.79
CA LYS A 198 5.75 -22.54 8.55
C LYS A 198 4.26 -22.81 8.38
N GLN A 199 3.89 -23.38 7.24
CA GLN A 199 2.52 -23.77 6.95
C GLN A 199 2.43 -25.26 6.66
N ASP A 200 1.45 -25.90 7.23
CA ASP A 200 1.08 -27.27 6.89
C ASP A 200 0.53 -27.33 5.47
N ILE A 201 0.89 -28.35 4.70
CA ILE A 201 0.47 -28.49 3.29
C ILE A 201 -1.02 -28.85 3.19
N GLU A 202 -1.57 -29.54 4.18
CA GLU A 202 -2.95 -30.05 4.14
C GLU A 202 -3.96 -28.98 4.60
N PHE A 203 -3.65 -28.27 5.70
CA PHE A 203 -4.58 -27.31 6.31
C PHE A 203 -4.13 -25.86 6.18
N TYR A 204 -2.93 -25.60 5.67
CA TYR A 204 -2.34 -24.25 5.54
C TYR A 204 -2.27 -23.44 6.84
N GLN A 205 -2.32 -24.12 7.99
CA GLN A 205 -2.27 -23.48 9.29
C GLN A 205 -0.93 -22.77 9.50
N ILE A 206 -0.98 -21.45 9.80
CA ILE A 206 0.21 -20.63 9.95
C ILE A 206 0.81 -20.80 11.35
N THR A 207 2.08 -21.19 11.39
CA THR A 207 2.95 -21.06 12.55
C THR A 207 4.08 -20.12 12.19
N ALA A 208 4.33 -19.10 13.02
CA ALA A 208 5.32 -18.08 12.72
C ALA A 208 6.31 -17.92 13.86
N GLU A 209 7.59 -17.87 13.51
CA GLU A 209 8.70 -17.63 14.42
C GLU A 209 9.36 -16.30 14.07
N LYS A 210 9.50 -15.40 15.04
CA LYS A 210 10.21 -14.13 14.82
C LYS A 210 11.67 -14.38 14.58
N VAL A 211 12.19 -13.83 13.49
CA VAL A 211 13.62 -13.73 13.28
C VAL A 211 14.12 -12.48 14.00
N THR A 212 14.87 -12.66 15.06
CA THR A 212 15.68 -11.58 15.63
C THR A 212 16.88 -11.38 14.71
N VAL A 213 16.67 -10.76 13.56
CA VAL A 213 17.77 -10.24 12.77
C VAL A 213 18.30 -9.06 13.56
N PRO A 214 19.62 -8.97 13.82
CA PRO A 214 20.18 -7.73 14.33
C PRO A 214 19.81 -6.64 13.32
N THR A 215 19.01 -5.69 13.79
CA THR A 215 18.28 -4.70 13.01
C THR A 215 19.25 -3.72 12.32
N ASN A 216 19.77 -4.10 11.16
CA ASN A 216 20.51 -3.19 10.28
C ASN A 216 19.66 -2.59 9.15
N VAL A 217 18.33 -2.80 9.11
CA VAL A 217 17.53 -2.44 7.94
C VAL A 217 16.40 -1.44 8.22
N CYS A 218 16.16 -1.00 9.44
CA CYS A 218 15.20 0.08 9.71
C CYS A 218 15.68 1.09 10.76
N LYS A 219 16.98 1.21 10.90
CA LYS A 219 17.58 2.39 11.49
C LYS A 219 18.19 3.20 10.35
N THR A 220 17.39 4.05 9.76
CA THR A 220 17.91 5.37 9.43
C THR A 220 18.10 6.11 10.76
N GLU A 221 18.90 5.54 11.68
CA GLU A 221 19.79 6.36 12.44
C GLU A 221 20.83 6.80 11.40
N THR A 222 20.51 7.82 10.64
CA THR A 222 21.53 8.75 10.22
C THR A 222 22.24 9.08 11.51
N GLU A 223 23.45 8.48 11.75
CA GLU A 223 24.46 9.25 12.44
C GLU A 223 24.30 10.66 11.87
N PRO A 224 24.30 11.70 12.70
CA PRO A 224 24.23 13.03 12.18
C PRO A 224 25.44 13.16 11.24
N ILE A 225 25.23 12.85 9.97
CA ILE A 225 26.08 13.39 8.92
C ILE A 225 25.99 14.86 9.25
N LYS A 226 27.09 15.44 9.70
CA LYS A 226 27.24 16.88 9.72
C LYS A 226 27.04 17.30 8.27
N VAL A 227 25.76 17.43 7.89
CA VAL A 227 25.40 18.16 6.70
C VAL A 227 25.87 19.55 7.06
N GLU A 228 26.95 19.99 6.45
CA GLU A 228 27.28 21.40 6.40
C GLU A 228 26.11 22.06 5.69
N THR A 229 25.05 22.31 6.46
CA THR A 229 23.94 23.12 5.99
C THR A 229 24.53 24.48 5.74
N SER A 230 24.39 25.00 4.55
CA SER A 230 24.82 26.37 4.19
C SER A 230 24.11 27.42 5.06
N PHE A 231 23.20 27.00 5.93
CA PHE A 231 22.54 27.84 6.93
C PHE A 231 22.96 27.36 8.31
N ARG A 232 23.65 28.27 9.01
CA ARG A 232 24.05 28.06 10.40
C ARG A 232 22.81 28.16 11.28
N ILE A 233 22.39 27.06 11.87
CA ILE A 233 21.17 26.99 12.71
C ILE A 233 21.52 27.44 14.16
N GLU A 234 22.74 27.33 14.55
CA GLU A 234 23.20 27.75 15.89
C GLU A 234 23.81 29.14 15.82
N MET A 235 23.22 30.10 16.52
CA MET A 235 23.77 31.45 16.70
C MET A 235 24.90 31.38 17.72
N SER A 236 26.03 32.05 17.42
CA SER A 236 27.09 32.20 18.38
C SER A 236 26.68 33.15 19.53
N ALA A 237 27.32 33.02 20.71
CA ALA A 237 27.05 33.91 21.84
C ALA A 237 27.21 35.40 21.46
N GLN A 238 28.12 35.73 20.55
CA GLN A 238 28.33 37.10 20.06
C GLN A 238 27.18 37.57 19.16
N GLU A 239 26.62 36.70 18.30
CA GLU A 239 25.49 37.03 17.46
C GLU A 239 24.20 37.22 18.29
N MET A 240 24.01 36.43 19.34
CA MET A 240 22.93 36.59 20.30
C MET A 240 23.00 37.91 21.04
N GLU A 241 24.20 38.30 21.48
CA GLU A 241 24.44 39.58 22.14
C GLU A 241 24.26 40.78 21.18
N GLN A 242 24.65 40.64 19.91
CA GLN A 242 24.37 41.67 18.88
C GLN A 242 22.90 41.79 18.58
N ARG A 243 22.20 40.69 18.48
CA ARG A 243 20.74 40.68 18.26
C ARG A 243 20.00 41.39 19.40
N ASP A 244 20.37 41.12 20.64
CA ASP A 244 19.74 41.71 21.82
C ASP A 244 20.08 43.22 21.97
N LYS A 245 21.22 43.65 21.43
CA LYS A 245 21.63 45.06 21.38
C LYS A 245 21.07 45.83 20.19
N THR A 246 20.59 45.13 19.16
CA THR A 246 20.04 45.80 17.93
C THR A 246 18.57 46.11 18.15
N PRO A 247 18.20 47.40 18.32
CA PRO A 247 16.79 47.73 18.50
C PRO A 247 16.03 47.40 17.25
N LEU A 248 14.95 46.66 17.39
CA LEU A 248 14.08 46.31 16.28
C LEU A 248 13.40 47.57 15.73
N PRO A 249 13.32 47.76 14.41
CA PRO A 249 12.83 49.00 13.81
C PRO A 249 11.40 49.37 14.25
N TYR A 250 10.60 48.44 14.73
CA TYR A 250 9.25 48.66 15.22
C TYR A 250 9.17 48.92 16.75
N THR A 251 10.27 48.81 17.49
CA THR A 251 10.30 49.08 18.95
C THR A 251 10.84 50.51 19.25
N LEU A 252 11.44 51.16 18.26
CA LEU A 252 12.05 52.51 18.45
C LEU A 252 11.04 53.63 18.61
N ASN A 253 9.75 53.42 18.43
CA ASN A 253 8.73 54.47 18.50
C ASN A 253 7.45 54.02 19.23
N ALA A 254 7.60 53.67 20.52
CA ALA A 254 6.42 53.44 21.38
C ALA A 254 5.55 54.69 21.62
N THR A 255 5.94 55.84 21.07
CA THR A 255 5.23 57.12 21.25
C THR A 255 4.59 57.70 19.97
N ASN A 256 4.85 57.13 18.82
CA ASN A 256 4.21 57.57 17.58
C ASN A 256 3.27 56.47 17.05
N THR A 257 1.97 56.82 17.05
CA THR A 257 0.95 56.06 16.32
C THR A 257 1.37 55.95 14.86
N SER A 258 1.97 54.82 14.48
CA SER A 258 2.22 54.52 13.08
C SER A 258 0.85 54.23 12.45
N LYS A 259 0.29 55.21 11.77
CA LYS A 259 -0.83 54.99 10.86
C LYS A 259 -0.24 54.47 9.55
N ILE A 260 -0.53 53.23 9.25
CA ILE A 260 -0.33 52.70 7.90
C ILE A 260 -1.39 53.39 7.05
N PHE A 261 -0.98 54.41 6.26
CA PHE A 261 -1.83 54.98 5.24
C PHE A 261 -1.74 54.06 4.03
N TYR A 262 -2.68 53.16 3.92
CA TYR A 262 -2.98 52.45 2.68
C TYR A 262 -3.97 53.35 1.92
N GLN A 263 -3.57 53.90 0.79
CA GLN A 263 -4.45 54.57 -0.14
C GLN A 263 -4.54 53.64 -1.35
N PRO A 264 -5.65 52.90 -1.48
CA PRO A 264 -5.83 52.05 -2.66
C PRO A 264 -5.86 52.94 -3.87
N GLU A 265 -5.04 52.67 -4.87
CA GLU A 265 -5.15 53.29 -6.18
C GLU A 265 -6.39 52.69 -6.85
N ASP A 266 -7.29 53.56 -7.34
CA ASP A 266 -8.59 53.20 -7.97
C ASP A 266 -8.44 52.34 -9.25
N VAL A 267 -7.24 51.87 -9.58
CA VAL A 267 -6.90 51.11 -10.78
C VAL A 267 -6.42 49.67 -10.47
N ASP A 268 -6.09 49.35 -9.20
CA ASP A 268 -5.51 48.06 -8.86
C ASP A 268 -6.54 46.92 -8.66
N ASP A 269 -7.84 47.24 -8.62
CA ASP A 269 -8.90 46.26 -8.33
C ASP A 269 -9.76 45.89 -9.56
N ILE A 270 -9.29 46.14 -10.77
CA ILE A 270 -9.97 45.66 -11.98
C ILE A 270 -9.17 44.47 -12.55
N ASP A 271 -9.17 43.38 -11.82
CA ASP A 271 -8.89 42.06 -12.38
C ASP A 271 -10.16 41.61 -13.11
N GLU A 272 -10.23 41.93 -14.42
CA GLU A 272 -11.34 41.45 -15.30
C GLU A 272 -11.29 39.94 -15.56
N GLU A 273 -10.31 39.24 -15.01
CA GLU A 273 -10.18 37.77 -15.08
C GLU A 273 -10.07 37.19 -13.66
N ASP A 274 -11.21 37.06 -12.99
CA ASP A 274 -11.30 36.22 -11.79
C ASP A 274 -11.17 34.74 -12.23
N PRO A 275 -10.05 34.05 -11.90
CA PRO A 275 -9.84 32.65 -12.31
C PRO A 275 -10.80 31.66 -11.64
N ASP A 276 -11.64 32.12 -10.71
CA ASP A 276 -12.59 31.27 -10.00
C ASP A 276 -13.98 31.20 -10.66
N ASP A 277 -14.26 32.04 -11.68
CA ASP A 277 -15.55 32.02 -12.39
C ASP A 277 -15.74 30.78 -13.31
N ASP A 278 -14.67 30.04 -13.61
CA ASP A 278 -14.71 28.81 -14.42
C ASP A 278 -15.04 27.53 -13.62
N LEU A 279 -15.31 27.63 -12.32
CA LEU A 279 -15.57 26.45 -11.44
C LEU A 279 -17.07 26.19 -11.19
N CYS A 280 -17.97 26.79 -11.93
CA CYS A 280 -19.39 26.47 -11.93
C CYS A 280 -19.71 25.34 -12.91
N ILE A 281 -19.46 24.05 -12.54
CA ILE A 281 -20.17 22.88 -13.06
C ILE A 281 -20.52 21.93 -11.92
#